data_193694bfa7b7afa09a582431eaed22a7
#
_entry.id   193694bfa7b7afa09a582431eaed22a7
#
_cell.length_a   1.000
_cell.length_b   1.000
_cell.length_c   1.000
_cell.angle_alpha   90.00
_cell.angle_beta   90.00
_cell.angle_gamma   90.00
#
_symmetry.space_group_name_H-M   'P 1'
#
loop_
_entity.id
_entity.type
_entity.pdbx_description
1 polymer ?
#
loop_
_entity_poly.entity_id
_entity_poly.type
_entity_poly.pdbx_seq_one_letter_code
_entity_poly.pdbx_strand_id
1 'polypeptide(L)'
;MVFLLFLIMGKMKLYNFTLAPNGRRVKIFLKFKNKEIPEQEINVREGEQFKEPFKSMNPFNCVPFLQLDDKTIISESISICRYLEEEHFPEPTLFGSTPKMKAYIDMWNRRLELDGYSPLGNAIRNKSSFFVNRVLAGTRNDIKQMPEIVERGIQMIELLFQRIDQHLEKNKFICGEQ
;
A
#
# COMPACT_ATOMS: atom_id res chain seq x y z
N MET A 1 -14.16 -3.93 28.86
CA MET A 1 -14.25 -4.27 27.43
C MET A 1 -13.06 -3.78 26.61
N VAL A 2 -12.55 -2.55 26.82
CA VAL A 2 -11.37 -2.01 26.11
C VAL A 2 -10.08 -2.78 26.45
N PHE A 3 -9.88 -3.18 27.70
CA PHE A 3 -8.69 -3.96 28.14
C PHE A 3 -8.62 -5.38 27.57
N LEU A 4 -9.76 -6.01 27.29
CA LEU A 4 -9.83 -7.36 26.71
C LEU A 4 -9.50 -7.33 25.19
N LEU A 5 -9.83 -6.23 24.50
CA LEU A 5 -9.45 -6.04 23.10
C LEU A 5 -7.92 -5.87 22.93
N PHE A 6 -7.24 -5.23 23.87
CA PHE A 6 -5.77 -5.13 23.87
C PHE A 6 -5.06 -6.48 24.09
N LEU A 7 -5.71 -7.41 24.81
CA LEU A 7 -5.18 -8.76 25.03
C LEU A 7 -5.38 -9.69 23.82
N ILE A 8 -6.39 -9.42 22.99
CA ILE A 8 -6.68 -10.21 21.78
C ILE A 8 -5.90 -9.72 20.55
N MET A 9 -5.45 -8.47 20.56
CA MET A 9 -4.69 -7.88 19.45
C MET A 9 -3.19 -8.20 19.49
N GLY A 10 -2.77 -9.22 20.25
CA GLY A 10 -1.45 -9.78 20.22
C GLY A 10 -0.30 -8.75 20.10
N LYS A 11 0.88 -9.21 19.84
CA LYS A 11 2.08 -8.35 19.68
C LYS A 11 2.29 -7.86 18.25
N MET A 12 1.23 -7.85 17.40
CA MET A 12 1.40 -7.39 16.03
C MET A 12 1.75 -5.90 15.98
N LYS A 13 2.59 -5.52 15.02
CA LYS A 13 3.12 -4.17 14.91
C LYS A 13 3.27 -3.75 13.45
N LEU A 14 2.74 -2.58 13.11
CA LEU A 14 2.93 -1.95 11.82
C LEU A 14 4.23 -1.14 11.81
N TYR A 15 5.09 -1.42 10.85
CA TYR A 15 6.27 -0.62 10.56
C TYR A 15 5.98 0.25 9.33
N ASN A 16 6.09 1.56 9.49
CA ASN A 16 5.55 2.50 8.53
C ASN A 16 6.45 3.73 8.36
N PHE A 17 6.14 4.53 7.34
CA PHE A 17 6.59 5.90 7.20
C PHE A 17 5.37 6.76 6.87
N THR A 18 5.04 7.68 7.76
CA THR A 18 3.79 8.46 7.71
C THR A 18 3.59 9.21 6.39
N LEU A 19 4.67 9.65 5.73
CA LEU A 19 4.61 10.34 4.45
C LEU A 19 4.56 9.40 3.24
N ALA A 20 4.72 8.09 3.42
CA ALA A 20 4.65 7.13 2.32
C ALA A 20 3.18 6.84 1.95
N PRO A 21 2.81 6.91 0.66
CA PRO A 21 1.42 6.71 0.24
C PRO A 21 0.89 5.31 0.56
N ASN A 22 1.74 4.28 0.51
CA ASN A 22 1.35 2.92 0.87
C ASN A 22 1.07 2.76 2.37
N GLY A 23 1.86 3.39 3.23
CA GLY A 23 1.57 3.45 4.66
C GLY A 23 0.29 4.20 4.98
N ARG A 24 0.07 5.31 4.28
CA ARG A 24 -1.19 6.07 4.39
C ARG A 24 -2.41 5.22 4.04
N ARG A 25 -2.32 4.34 3.03
CA ARG A 25 -3.41 3.40 2.68
C ARG A 25 -3.80 2.52 3.86
N VAL A 26 -2.86 1.91 4.54
CA VAL A 26 -3.13 1.09 5.73
C VAL A 26 -3.77 1.91 6.85
N LYS A 27 -3.29 3.14 7.07
CA LYS A 27 -3.89 4.04 8.07
C LYS A 27 -5.32 4.46 7.72
N ILE A 28 -5.62 4.74 6.46
CA ILE A 28 -6.98 5.03 5.98
C ILE A 28 -7.88 3.81 6.20
N PHE A 29 -7.41 2.61 5.86
CA PHE A 29 -8.13 1.36 6.10
C PHE A 29 -8.45 1.18 7.59
N LEU A 30 -7.45 1.27 8.46
CA LEU A 30 -7.63 1.16 9.91
C LEU A 30 -8.61 2.22 10.45
N LYS A 31 -8.49 3.46 9.97
CA LYS A 31 -9.41 4.54 10.35
C LYS A 31 -10.85 4.25 9.92
N PHE A 32 -11.05 3.74 8.71
CA PHE A 32 -12.37 3.34 8.21
C PHE A 32 -12.96 2.20 9.06
N LYS A 33 -12.14 1.25 9.49
CA LYS A 33 -12.52 0.15 10.39
C LYS A 33 -12.72 0.62 11.85
N ASN A 34 -12.41 1.88 12.16
CA ASN A 34 -12.37 2.40 13.54
C ASN A 34 -11.46 1.57 14.46
N LYS A 35 -10.28 1.21 13.95
CA LYS A 35 -9.28 0.37 14.61
C LYS A 35 -7.92 1.04 14.63
N GLU A 36 -7.12 0.65 15.60
CA GLU A 36 -5.73 1.07 15.76
C GLU A 36 -4.88 -0.17 16.08
N ILE A 37 -3.65 -0.18 15.58
CA ILE A 37 -2.63 -1.19 15.89
C ILE A 37 -1.33 -0.47 16.28
N PRO A 38 -0.46 -1.08 17.11
CA PRO A 38 0.84 -0.50 17.43
C PRO A 38 1.63 -0.19 16.16
N GLU A 39 2.20 1.02 16.09
CA GLU A 39 2.96 1.49 14.93
C GLU A 39 4.39 1.88 15.35
N GLN A 40 5.34 1.64 14.45
CA GLN A 40 6.71 2.15 14.54
C GLN A 40 7.05 2.86 13.24
N GLU A 41 7.48 4.12 13.38
CA GLU A 41 7.98 4.92 12.26
C GLU A 41 9.35 4.41 11.84
N ILE A 42 9.60 4.35 10.52
CA ILE A 42 10.89 4.06 9.88
C ILE A 42 11.23 5.24 8.97
N ASN A 43 12.30 5.95 9.25
CA ASN A 43 12.71 7.09 8.44
C ASN A 43 13.35 6.66 7.11
N VAL A 44 12.50 6.48 6.09
CA VAL A 44 12.96 6.08 4.75
C VAL A 44 13.78 7.16 4.03
N ARG A 45 13.70 8.43 4.48
CA ARG A 45 14.52 9.50 3.90
C ARG A 45 15.99 9.32 4.26
N GLU A 46 16.26 8.84 5.48
CA GLU A 46 17.60 8.52 5.98
C GLU A 46 18.04 7.09 5.67
N GLY A 47 17.21 6.34 4.94
CA GLY A 47 17.53 4.97 4.55
C GLY A 47 17.49 3.96 5.70
N GLU A 48 16.71 4.24 6.75
CA GLU A 48 16.62 3.38 7.92
C GLU A 48 16.15 1.96 7.57
N GLN A 49 15.29 1.82 6.55
CA GLN A 49 14.82 0.53 6.05
C GLN A 49 15.94 -0.39 5.51
N PHE A 50 17.13 0.14 5.24
CA PHE A 50 18.30 -0.62 4.80
C PHE A 50 19.24 -1.00 5.95
N LYS A 51 18.92 -0.61 7.18
CA LYS A 51 19.70 -0.90 8.38
C LYS A 51 19.03 -2.03 9.17
N GLU A 52 19.84 -2.73 9.96
CA GLU A 52 19.26 -3.68 10.91
C GLU A 52 18.49 -2.95 12.02
N PRO A 53 17.42 -3.53 12.55
CA PRO A 53 16.89 -4.85 12.21
C PRO A 53 15.96 -4.87 10.97
N PHE A 54 15.58 -3.74 10.39
CA PHE A 54 14.53 -3.64 9.37
C PHE A 54 14.89 -4.36 8.08
N LYS A 55 16.18 -4.32 7.70
CA LYS A 55 16.67 -5.02 6.50
C LYS A 55 16.46 -6.53 6.58
N SER A 56 16.72 -7.13 7.74
CA SER A 56 16.49 -8.56 7.96
C SER A 56 15.01 -8.90 8.11
N MET A 57 14.20 -7.98 8.64
CA MET A 57 12.76 -8.18 8.80
C MET A 57 12.02 -8.18 7.46
N ASN A 58 12.34 -7.23 6.57
CA ASN A 58 11.68 -7.13 5.26
C ASN A 58 12.71 -7.03 4.14
N PRO A 59 12.99 -8.13 3.42
CA PRO A 59 14.01 -8.16 2.37
C PRO A 59 13.69 -7.25 1.17
N PHE A 60 12.44 -6.80 1.03
CA PHE A 60 12.05 -5.82 0.01
C PHE A 60 12.47 -4.38 0.35
N ASN A 61 12.91 -4.12 1.60
CA ASN A 61 13.32 -2.81 2.12
C ASN A 61 12.28 -1.69 1.83
N CYS A 62 11.02 -2.03 1.87
CA CYS A 62 9.88 -1.13 1.64
C CYS A 62 9.02 -1.01 2.90
N VAL A 63 8.29 0.08 2.99
CA VAL A 63 7.26 0.31 4.00
C VAL A 63 5.90 0.51 3.29
N PRO A 64 4.77 0.14 3.92
CA PRO A 64 4.66 -0.48 5.24
C PRO A 64 4.94 -1.98 5.22
N PHE A 65 5.21 -2.55 6.38
CA PHE A 65 5.12 -3.99 6.63
C PHE A 65 4.56 -4.24 8.03
N LEU A 66 3.85 -5.36 8.18
CA LEU A 66 3.21 -5.79 9.41
C LEU A 66 3.98 -6.99 9.97
N GLN A 67 4.40 -6.91 11.22
CA GLN A 67 4.91 -8.06 11.96
C GLN A 67 3.79 -8.66 12.78
N LEU A 68 3.56 -9.96 12.64
CA LEU A 68 2.61 -10.72 13.43
C LEU A 68 3.24 -11.19 14.75
N ASP A 69 2.42 -11.78 15.62
CA ASP A 69 2.83 -12.29 16.92
C ASP A 69 3.89 -13.42 16.83
N ASP A 70 3.75 -14.26 15.82
CA ASP A 70 4.68 -15.35 15.51
C ASP A 70 5.95 -14.90 14.76
N LYS A 71 6.14 -13.57 14.61
CA LYS A 71 7.20 -12.92 13.86
C LYS A 71 7.10 -13.00 12.34
N THR A 72 6.04 -13.58 11.79
CA THR A 72 5.77 -13.51 10.35
C THR A 72 5.68 -12.05 9.89
N ILE A 73 6.28 -11.75 8.75
CA ILE A 73 6.22 -10.42 8.14
C ILE A 73 5.30 -10.47 6.92
N ILE A 74 4.31 -9.59 6.92
CA ILE A 74 3.46 -9.32 5.77
C ILE A 74 3.84 -7.94 5.23
N SER A 75 4.37 -7.89 4.01
CA SER A 75 4.55 -6.64 3.27
C SER A 75 3.46 -6.47 2.24
N GLU A 76 3.49 -5.34 1.51
CA GLU A 76 2.45 -4.85 0.61
C GLU A 76 1.17 -4.38 1.32
N SER A 77 0.87 -3.10 1.15
CA SER A 77 -0.22 -2.44 1.90
C SER A 77 -1.61 -3.06 1.66
N ILE A 78 -1.88 -3.58 0.45
CA ILE A 78 -3.14 -4.28 0.15
C ILE A 78 -3.18 -5.65 0.85
N SER A 79 -2.07 -6.38 0.87
CA SER A 79 -1.97 -7.66 1.59
C SER A 79 -2.15 -7.49 3.10
N ILE A 80 -1.56 -6.43 3.65
CA ILE A 80 -1.75 -6.05 5.07
C ILE A 80 -3.22 -5.77 5.36
N CYS A 81 -3.88 -4.92 4.54
CA CYS A 81 -5.29 -4.58 4.73
C CYS A 81 -6.18 -5.83 4.61
N ARG A 82 -5.92 -6.71 3.65
CA ARG A 82 -6.67 -7.97 3.47
C ARG A 82 -6.51 -8.89 4.67
N TYR A 83 -5.29 -9.11 5.14
CA TYR A 83 -5.04 -9.91 6.33
C TYR A 83 -5.78 -9.36 7.56
N LEU A 84 -5.67 -8.04 7.78
CA LEU A 84 -6.33 -7.39 8.91
C LEU A 84 -7.87 -7.49 8.82
N GLU A 85 -8.45 -7.43 7.63
CA GLU A 85 -9.89 -7.62 7.46
C GLU A 85 -10.32 -9.05 7.74
N GLU A 86 -9.64 -10.04 7.15
CA GLU A 86 -10.04 -11.44 7.23
C GLU A 86 -9.85 -12.02 8.65
N GLU A 87 -8.76 -11.65 9.35
CA GLU A 87 -8.43 -12.24 10.66
C GLU A 87 -8.91 -11.43 11.85
N HIS A 88 -9.01 -10.11 11.74
CA HIS A 88 -9.21 -9.26 12.91
C HIS A 88 -10.40 -8.29 12.80
N PHE A 89 -10.71 -7.80 11.61
CA PHE A 89 -11.67 -6.71 11.44
C PHE A 89 -12.62 -6.97 10.27
N PRO A 90 -13.40 -8.07 10.28
CA PRO A 90 -14.17 -8.49 9.12
C PRO A 90 -15.22 -7.47 8.66
N GLU A 91 -15.77 -6.68 9.59
CA GLU A 91 -16.82 -5.72 9.27
C GLU A 91 -16.40 -4.26 9.44
N PRO A 92 -16.92 -3.35 8.62
CA PRO A 92 -17.58 -3.60 7.35
C PRO A 92 -16.60 -4.17 6.31
N THR A 93 -17.02 -5.13 5.47
CA THR A 93 -16.11 -5.73 4.50
C THR A 93 -15.74 -4.75 3.39
N LEU A 94 -14.43 -4.61 3.11
CA LEU A 94 -13.89 -3.80 2.02
C LEU A 94 -13.31 -4.65 0.88
N PHE A 95 -13.04 -5.94 1.14
CA PHE A 95 -12.53 -6.87 0.13
C PHE A 95 -13.61 -7.80 -0.42
N GLY A 96 -14.88 -7.58 -0.03
CA GLY A 96 -16.05 -8.30 -0.53
C GLY A 96 -16.36 -9.57 0.23
N SER A 97 -17.66 -9.87 0.37
CA SER A 97 -18.18 -11.00 1.13
C SER A 97 -18.37 -12.29 0.30
N THR A 98 -18.45 -12.18 -1.03
CA THR A 98 -18.62 -13.31 -1.94
C THR A 98 -17.41 -13.51 -2.84
N PRO A 99 -17.15 -14.73 -3.37
CA PRO A 99 -16.07 -14.95 -4.32
C PRO A 99 -16.11 -14.02 -5.53
N LYS A 100 -17.31 -13.73 -6.05
CA LYS A 100 -17.50 -12.79 -7.17
C LYS A 100 -17.06 -11.37 -6.80
N MET A 101 -17.51 -10.88 -5.64
CA MET A 101 -17.13 -9.54 -5.17
C MET A 101 -15.64 -9.45 -4.85
N LYS A 102 -15.09 -10.46 -4.20
CA LYS A 102 -13.64 -10.52 -3.93
C LYS A 102 -12.83 -10.42 -5.21
N ALA A 103 -13.19 -11.19 -6.23
CA ALA A 103 -12.51 -11.17 -7.53
C ALA A 103 -12.67 -9.80 -8.25
N TYR A 104 -13.85 -9.20 -8.18
CA TYR A 104 -14.13 -7.92 -8.82
C TYR A 104 -13.36 -6.77 -8.16
N ILE A 105 -13.31 -6.73 -6.84
CA ILE A 105 -12.53 -5.75 -6.06
C ILE A 105 -11.03 -5.93 -6.31
N ASP A 106 -10.55 -7.18 -6.33
CA ASP A 106 -9.14 -7.48 -6.61
C ASP A 106 -8.74 -7.03 -8.03
N MET A 107 -9.61 -7.27 -9.01
CA MET A 107 -9.41 -6.78 -10.37
C MET A 107 -9.23 -5.25 -10.41
N TRP A 108 -10.08 -4.47 -9.74
CA TRP A 108 -9.95 -3.02 -9.68
C TRP A 108 -8.70 -2.57 -8.92
N ASN A 109 -8.40 -3.17 -7.78
CA ASN A 109 -7.16 -2.90 -7.05
C ASN A 109 -5.94 -3.12 -7.95
N ARG A 110 -5.93 -4.24 -8.70
CA ARG A 110 -4.83 -4.57 -9.58
C ARG A 110 -4.72 -3.62 -10.78
N ARG A 111 -5.84 -3.20 -11.36
CA ARG A 111 -5.84 -2.22 -12.47
C ARG A 111 -5.38 -0.85 -12.00
N LEU A 112 -5.88 -0.36 -10.86
CA LEU A 112 -5.45 0.92 -10.27
C LEU A 112 -3.96 0.93 -9.93
N GLU A 113 -3.43 -0.21 -9.48
CA GLU A 113 -2.00 -0.35 -9.24
C GLU A 113 -1.18 -0.32 -10.53
N LEU A 114 -1.52 -1.16 -11.52
CA LEU A 114 -0.74 -1.33 -12.74
C LEU A 114 -0.82 -0.12 -13.67
N ASP A 115 -2.02 0.46 -13.83
CA ASP A 115 -2.27 1.53 -14.79
C ASP A 115 -2.14 2.93 -14.15
N GLY A 116 -2.15 3.03 -12.81
CA GLY A 116 -2.11 4.29 -12.08
C GLY A 116 -0.92 4.41 -11.13
N TYR A 117 -0.96 3.68 -10.01
CA TYR A 117 0.01 3.88 -8.93
C TYR A 117 1.46 3.57 -9.36
N SER A 118 1.70 2.47 -10.05
CA SER A 118 3.04 2.10 -10.51
C SER A 118 3.60 3.06 -11.56
N PRO A 119 2.85 3.45 -12.61
CA PRO A 119 3.27 4.49 -13.54
C PRO A 119 3.57 5.83 -12.87
N LEU A 120 2.71 6.27 -11.93
CA LEU A 120 2.91 7.50 -11.17
C LEU A 120 4.19 7.44 -10.34
N GLY A 121 4.39 6.36 -9.61
CA GLY A 121 5.58 6.14 -8.79
C GLY A 121 6.85 6.15 -9.63
N ASN A 122 6.82 5.49 -10.79
CA ASN A 122 7.94 5.48 -11.74
C ASN A 122 8.20 6.87 -12.33
N ALA A 123 7.16 7.62 -12.70
CA ALA A 123 7.30 8.98 -13.21
C ALA A 123 7.95 9.90 -12.16
N ILE A 124 7.46 9.87 -10.91
CA ILE A 124 8.02 10.67 -9.81
C ILE A 124 9.49 10.31 -9.56
N ARG A 125 9.82 9.02 -9.53
CA ARG A 125 11.19 8.54 -9.27
C ARG A 125 12.15 8.87 -10.40
N ASN A 126 11.67 8.94 -11.63
CA ASN A 126 12.47 9.31 -12.78
C ASN A 126 12.55 10.82 -13.03
N LYS A 127 11.67 11.63 -12.43
CA LYS A 127 11.65 13.08 -12.57
C LYS A 127 12.39 13.82 -11.44
N SER A 128 12.22 13.38 -10.21
CA SER A 128 12.70 14.11 -9.04
C SER A 128 14.16 13.77 -8.71
N SER A 129 15.01 14.80 -8.56
CA SER A 129 16.41 14.66 -8.14
C SER A 129 16.58 13.97 -6.79
N PHE A 130 15.54 14.00 -5.93
CA PHE A 130 15.52 13.25 -4.68
C PHE A 130 15.66 11.74 -4.88
N PHE A 131 15.28 11.21 -6.05
CA PHE A 131 15.34 9.79 -6.36
C PHE A 131 16.53 9.36 -7.22
N VAL A 132 17.54 10.21 -7.39
CA VAL A 132 18.82 9.79 -7.98
C VAL A 132 19.37 8.62 -7.16
N ASN A 133 19.86 7.56 -7.84
CA ASN A 133 20.32 6.30 -7.26
C ASN A 133 19.26 5.50 -6.46
N ARG A 134 17.98 5.82 -6.65
CA ARG A 134 16.84 5.14 -6.00
C ARG A 134 15.58 5.15 -6.86
N VAL A 135 15.75 5.02 -8.15
CA VAL A 135 14.64 4.97 -9.11
C VAL A 135 13.75 3.74 -8.91
N LEU A 136 14.31 2.64 -8.38
CA LEU A 136 13.55 1.48 -7.97
C LEU A 136 13.28 1.51 -6.46
N ALA A 137 12.03 1.21 -6.06
CA ALA A 137 11.67 1.12 -4.66
C ALA A 137 12.46 0.00 -3.93
N GLY A 138 12.79 0.20 -2.67
CA GLY A 138 13.49 -0.80 -1.86
C GLY A 138 14.95 -1.07 -2.24
N THR A 139 15.51 -0.30 -3.17
CA THR A 139 16.90 -0.50 -3.63
C THR A 139 17.71 0.78 -3.58
N ARG A 140 19.02 0.61 -3.63
CA ARG A 140 20.01 1.62 -3.96
C ARG A 140 20.80 1.11 -5.15
N ASN A 141 20.85 1.87 -6.24
CA ASN A 141 21.45 1.43 -7.50
C ASN A 141 21.84 2.62 -8.36
N ASP A 142 22.67 2.38 -9.35
CA ASP A 142 23.19 3.38 -10.31
C ASP A 142 22.32 3.49 -11.58
N ILE A 143 21.10 2.96 -11.54
CA ILE A 143 20.16 3.08 -12.66
C ILE A 143 19.83 4.55 -12.86
N LYS A 144 20.04 5.02 -14.08
CA LYS A 144 19.79 6.41 -14.47
C LYS A 144 18.29 6.69 -14.53
N GLN A 145 17.95 7.93 -14.18
CA GLN A 145 16.60 8.46 -14.43
C GLN A 145 16.37 8.60 -15.94
N MET A 146 15.17 8.24 -16.41
CA MET A 146 14.79 8.22 -17.82
C MET A 146 13.56 9.12 -18.05
N PRO A 147 13.70 10.25 -18.78
CA PRO A 147 12.57 11.16 -19.07
C PRO A 147 11.41 10.47 -19.79
N GLU A 148 11.70 9.49 -20.65
CA GLU A 148 10.70 8.74 -21.42
C GLU A 148 9.74 7.94 -20.51
N ILE A 149 10.24 7.48 -19.36
CA ILE A 149 9.40 6.82 -18.33
C ILE A 149 8.43 7.83 -17.72
N VAL A 150 8.86 9.08 -17.56
CA VAL A 150 7.98 10.16 -17.03
C VAL A 150 6.83 10.43 -17.99
N GLU A 151 7.14 10.65 -19.27
CA GLU A 151 6.12 10.92 -20.31
C GLU A 151 5.12 9.77 -20.43
N ARG A 152 5.62 8.54 -20.58
CA ARG A 152 4.76 7.36 -20.65
C ARG A 152 3.92 7.18 -19.38
N GLY A 153 4.49 7.42 -18.20
CA GLY A 153 3.76 7.32 -16.93
C GLY A 153 2.59 8.31 -16.86
N ILE A 154 2.78 9.55 -17.30
CA ILE A 154 1.73 10.56 -17.36
C ILE A 154 0.61 10.12 -18.31
N GLN A 155 0.95 9.68 -19.53
CA GLN A 155 -0.04 9.21 -20.50
C GLN A 155 -0.85 8.01 -19.98
N MET A 156 -0.21 7.07 -19.28
CA MET A 156 -0.91 5.93 -18.67
C MET A 156 -1.93 6.37 -17.61
N ILE A 157 -1.56 7.36 -16.79
CA ILE A 157 -2.46 7.90 -15.77
C ILE A 157 -3.66 8.64 -16.41
N GLU A 158 -3.43 9.42 -17.45
CA GLU A 158 -4.49 10.09 -18.19
C GLU A 158 -5.49 9.09 -18.79
N LEU A 159 -4.99 8.02 -19.40
CA LEU A 159 -5.83 6.93 -19.94
C LEU A 159 -6.61 6.21 -18.83
N LEU A 160 -5.99 6.00 -17.66
CA LEU A 160 -6.70 5.43 -16.53
C LEU A 160 -7.83 6.34 -16.06
N PHE A 161 -7.60 7.64 -15.93
CA PHE A 161 -8.64 8.59 -15.51
C PHE A 161 -9.81 8.62 -16.50
N GLN A 162 -9.54 8.63 -17.81
CA GLN A 162 -10.60 8.53 -18.82
C GLN A 162 -11.45 7.26 -18.65
N ARG A 163 -10.83 6.11 -18.36
CA ARG A 163 -11.55 4.85 -18.09
C ARG A 163 -12.37 4.90 -16.81
N ILE A 164 -11.82 5.53 -15.76
CA ILE A 164 -12.55 5.70 -14.50
C ILE A 164 -13.75 6.61 -14.69
N ASP A 165 -13.60 7.74 -15.40
CA ASP A 165 -14.70 8.65 -15.71
C ASP A 165 -15.81 7.94 -16.46
N GLN A 166 -15.51 7.24 -17.56
CA GLN A 166 -16.48 6.45 -18.32
C GLN A 166 -17.18 5.38 -17.47
N HIS A 167 -16.46 4.79 -16.50
CA HIS A 167 -17.04 3.83 -15.58
C HIS A 167 -18.01 4.51 -14.61
N LEU A 168 -17.62 5.65 -14.05
CA LEU A 168 -18.40 6.41 -13.05
C LEU A 168 -19.61 7.14 -13.66
N GLU A 169 -19.66 7.37 -14.98
CA GLU A 169 -20.88 7.82 -15.67
C GLU A 169 -22.05 6.84 -15.49
N LYS A 170 -21.76 5.55 -15.34
CA LYS A 170 -22.75 4.47 -15.25
C LYS A 170 -22.84 3.82 -13.87
N ASN A 171 -21.89 4.10 -13.00
CA ASN A 171 -21.76 3.48 -11.69
C ASN A 171 -21.47 4.53 -10.63
N LYS A 172 -22.16 4.48 -9.52
CA LYS A 172 -21.95 5.43 -8.42
C LYS A 172 -20.55 5.30 -7.77
N PHE A 173 -19.99 4.10 -7.80
CA PHE A 173 -18.70 3.77 -7.22
C PHE A 173 -17.84 2.96 -8.19
N ILE A 174 -16.53 2.91 -7.98
CA ILE A 174 -15.64 2.07 -8.77
C ILE A 174 -16.02 0.58 -8.62
N CYS A 175 -16.33 0.15 -7.40
CA CYS A 175 -16.88 -1.18 -7.13
C CYS A 175 -17.72 -1.16 -5.85
N GLY A 176 -18.70 -2.07 -5.78
CA GLY A 176 -19.63 -2.12 -4.65
C GLY A 176 -20.79 -1.12 -4.77
N GLU A 177 -21.57 -1.05 -3.71
CA GLU A 177 -22.77 -0.20 -3.61
C GLU A 177 -22.62 0.87 -2.50
N GLN A 178 -21.50 0.88 -1.81
CA GLN A 178 -21.20 1.76 -0.67
C GLN A 178 -19.84 2.43 -0.86
#